data_724a95174429e74f426ca5031a110146
#
_entry.id   724a95174429e74f426ca5031a110146
#
_cell.length_a   1.000
_cell.length_b   1.000
_cell.length_c   1.000
_cell.angle_alpha   90.00
_cell.angle_beta   90.00
_cell.angle_gamma   90.00
#
_symmetry.space_group_name_H-M   'P 1'
#
loop_
_entity.id
_entity.type
_entity.pdbx_description
1 polymer ?
#
loop_
_entity_poly.entity_id
_entity_poly.type
_entity_poly.pdbx_seq_one_letter_code
_entity_poly.pdbx_strand_id
1 'polypeptide(L)'
;VKKLLSKISIFLLTIQVFSSELNPKENYELIVSDLNNPWSFVFLNEKSILITEKEGKLIHFKNGIKTYINGLPEIVDLGQGGLLDIELHPNYKDNGWIYITYASSNDDKNGANTSLMRFKISGNKITNKELLYSATPNSKKGQHFGSRIIFDDNNQIYFSIGDRGNRNVNPQNIKRDGGKIYRLDDDGSIPIDNPFVKDRYAKKAIYSYGHRNPQGIAINPLSNEIWIHEHGPRGGDEINIISPGKNYGWPLASYGVNYIGTKFTDNTSLKGMEDPIHYWVPSIAPSGMVFVTSDMYPKLKNNLLIGSLKFEYLHMCILDGDRVVKEEKLFEGIGRVRSLEIGPKGFVYAGVENLGIIKILPN
;
A
#
# COMPACT_ATOMS: atom_id res chain seq x y z
N VAL A 1 52.11 0.72 -73.32
CA VAL A 1 52.27 0.09 -72.02
C VAL A 1 51.54 0.91 -70.99
N LYS A 2 50.25 0.55 -70.63
CA LYS A 2 49.44 1.22 -69.64
C LYS A 2 49.60 0.50 -68.29
N LYS A 3 50.05 1.21 -67.21
CA LYS A 3 50.08 0.74 -65.81
C LYS A 3 48.67 0.82 -65.20
N LEU A 4 48.19 -0.33 -64.77
CA LEU A 4 46.94 -0.49 -64.00
C LEU A 4 47.28 -0.32 -62.54
N LEU A 5 46.81 0.76 -61.87
CA LEU A 5 46.92 0.97 -60.47
C LEU A 5 45.65 0.44 -59.81
N SER A 6 45.75 -0.68 -59.08
CA SER A 6 44.67 -1.22 -58.31
C SER A 6 44.54 -0.43 -56.99
N LYS A 7 43.37 0.18 -56.73
CA LYS A 7 43.02 0.79 -55.49
C LYS A 7 42.49 -0.32 -54.57
N ILE A 8 43.26 -0.64 -53.55
CA ILE A 8 42.79 -1.47 -52.43
C ILE A 8 42.07 -0.55 -51.46
N SER A 9 40.74 -0.64 -51.39
CA SER A 9 39.95 0.01 -50.33
C SER A 9 39.94 -0.89 -49.09
N ILE A 10 40.62 -0.46 -48.04
CA ILE A 10 40.56 -1.09 -46.71
C ILE A 10 39.27 -0.62 -46.07
N PHE A 11 38.31 -1.53 -45.93
CA PHE A 11 37.11 -1.32 -45.13
C PHE A 11 37.49 -1.57 -43.66
N LEU A 12 37.66 -0.49 -42.89
CA LEU A 12 37.75 -0.58 -41.42
C LEU A 12 36.35 -0.89 -40.90
N LEU A 13 36.14 -2.15 -40.53
CA LEU A 13 34.97 -2.57 -39.76
C LEU A 13 35.15 -2.12 -38.33
N THR A 14 34.55 -0.99 -37.95
CA THR A 14 34.46 -0.60 -36.56
C THR A 14 33.45 -1.54 -35.85
N ILE A 15 33.98 -2.51 -35.13
CA ILE A 15 33.19 -3.30 -34.20
C ILE A 15 32.82 -2.37 -33.03
N GLN A 16 31.59 -1.84 -33.05
CA GLN A 16 31.01 -1.26 -31.84
C GLN A 16 30.76 -2.41 -30.84
N VAL A 17 31.66 -2.55 -29.91
CA VAL A 17 31.40 -3.35 -28.70
C VAL A 17 30.33 -2.58 -27.93
N PHE A 18 29.06 -2.99 -28.07
CA PHE A 18 28.06 -2.65 -27.09
C PHE A 18 28.49 -3.33 -25.77
N SER A 19 29.14 -2.58 -24.91
CA SER A 19 29.20 -2.95 -23.51
C SER A 19 27.75 -2.88 -23.01
N SER A 20 27.08 -4.00 -22.96
CA SER A 20 25.94 -4.14 -22.06
C SER A 20 26.53 -3.85 -20.66
N GLU A 21 26.26 -2.68 -20.13
CA GLU A 21 26.36 -2.45 -18.70
C GLU A 21 25.49 -3.54 -18.08
N LEU A 22 26.14 -4.55 -17.53
CA LEU A 22 25.52 -5.52 -16.66
C LEU A 22 24.96 -4.68 -15.50
N ASN A 23 23.67 -4.38 -15.54
CA ASN A 23 22.97 -3.91 -14.36
C ASN A 23 23.39 -4.85 -13.23
N PRO A 24 23.94 -4.33 -12.12
CA PRO A 24 24.23 -5.19 -10.97
C PRO A 24 22.94 -5.95 -10.69
N LYS A 25 23.02 -7.27 -10.74
CA LYS A 25 21.87 -8.16 -10.58
C LYS A 25 21.21 -7.76 -9.26
N GLU A 26 20.05 -7.14 -9.34
CA GLU A 26 19.22 -6.86 -8.18
C GLU A 26 19.01 -8.19 -7.47
N ASN A 27 19.53 -8.31 -6.25
CA ASN A 27 19.56 -9.57 -5.54
C ASN A 27 18.48 -9.59 -4.46
N TYR A 28 17.76 -10.68 -4.40
CA TYR A 28 16.84 -10.97 -3.30
C TYR A 28 16.98 -12.41 -2.82
N GLU A 29 16.56 -12.63 -1.60
CA GLU A 29 16.44 -13.94 -0.97
C GLU A 29 14.96 -14.28 -0.78
N LEU A 30 14.51 -15.45 -1.25
CA LEU A 30 13.15 -15.93 -1.01
C LEU A 30 13.07 -16.48 0.42
N ILE A 31 12.31 -15.79 1.27
CA ILE A 31 12.18 -16.12 2.70
C ILE A 31 11.00 -17.09 2.95
N VAL A 32 9.86 -16.83 2.29
CA VAL A 32 8.67 -17.67 2.41
C VAL A 32 8.14 -17.92 1.01
N SER A 33 8.20 -19.15 0.51
CA SER A 33 7.65 -19.59 -0.78
C SER A 33 6.17 -19.97 -0.68
N ASP A 34 5.57 -20.35 -1.81
CA ASP A 34 4.26 -21.00 -1.89
C ASP A 34 3.16 -20.23 -1.13
N LEU A 35 3.12 -18.93 -1.31
CA LEU A 35 2.03 -18.05 -0.91
C LEU A 35 1.24 -17.66 -2.16
N ASN A 36 -0.08 -17.79 -2.07
CA ASN A 36 -0.95 -17.51 -3.21
C ASN A 36 -1.11 -15.99 -3.41
N ASN A 37 -1.66 -15.33 -2.42
CA ASN A 37 -1.96 -13.90 -2.49
C ASN A 37 -1.58 -13.22 -1.15
N PRO A 38 -0.26 -13.12 -0.84
CA PRO A 38 0.21 -12.50 0.41
C PRO A 38 -0.14 -11.02 0.40
N TRP A 39 -1.24 -10.68 1.09
CA TRP A 39 -1.73 -9.30 1.07
C TRP A 39 -0.88 -8.37 1.93
N SER A 40 -0.50 -8.84 3.12
CA SER A 40 0.40 -8.14 4.03
C SER A 40 1.13 -9.11 4.95
N PHE A 41 2.16 -8.64 5.64
CA PHE A 41 2.90 -9.41 6.62
C PHE A 41 3.60 -8.51 7.63
N VAL A 42 3.82 -9.03 8.85
CA VAL A 42 4.56 -8.34 9.91
C VAL A 42 5.53 -9.29 10.61
N PHE A 43 6.62 -8.76 11.12
CA PHE A 43 7.64 -9.51 11.85
C PHE A 43 7.36 -9.53 13.35
N LEU A 44 7.09 -10.70 13.92
CA LEU A 44 7.08 -10.87 15.38
C LEU A 44 8.51 -10.82 15.95
N ASN A 45 9.47 -11.31 15.20
CA ASN A 45 10.92 -11.23 15.41
C ASN A 45 11.64 -11.68 14.12
N GLU A 46 12.98 -11.73 14.14
CA GLU A 46 13.81 -12.08 12.96
C GLU A 46 13.47 -13.41 12.28
N LYS A 47 12.86 -14.36 12.99
CA LYS A 47 12.57 -15.71 12.48
C LYS A 47 11.09 -16.05 12.50
N SER A 48 10.23 -15.04 12.71
CA SER A 48 8.82 -15.25 12.94
C SER A 48 8.01 -14.14 12.29
N ILE A 49 7.18 -14.51 11.31
CA ILE A 49 6.40 -13.62 10.46
C ILE A 49 4.94 -14.06 10.52
N LEU A 50 4.03 -13.09 10.69
CA LEU A 50 2.61 -13.31 10.43
C LEU A 50 2.29 -12.79 9.02
N ILE A 51 1.52 -13.55 8.27
CA ILE A 51 1.20 -13.26 6.87
C ILE A 51 -0.32 -13.40 6.68
N THR A 52 -0.94 -12.43 6.06
CA THR A 52 -2.32 -12.52 5.61
C THR A 52 -2.36 -12.94 4.14
N GLU A 53 -3.14 -13.97 3.81
CA GLU A 53 -3.55 -14.25 2.44
C GLU A 53 -4.98 -13.78 2.21
N LYS A 54 -5.21 -13.09 1.09
CA LYS A 54 -6.49 -12.43 0.76
C LYS A 54 -7.69 -13.34 0.93
N GLU A 55 -7.54 -14.61 0.63
CA GLU A 55 -8.59 -15.63 0.71
C GLU A 55 -9.04 -15.97 2.14
N GLY A 56 -8.48 -15.30 3.15
CA GLY A 56 -8.89 -15.46 4.55
C GLY A 56 -8.00 -16.39 5.37
N LYS A 57 -6.72 -16.53 5.01
CA LYS A 57 -5.77 -17.31 5.79
C LYS A 57 -4.82 -16.38 6.54
N LEU A 58 -4.65 -16.62 7.83
CA LEU A 58 -3.58 -16.04 8.65
C LEU A 58 -2.54 -17.12 8.90
N ILE A 59 -1.32 -16.87 8.42
CA ILE A 59 -0.21 -17.81 8.47
C ILE A 59 0.84 -17.29 9.44
N HIS A 60 1.30 -18.14 10.35
CA HIS A 60 2.48 -17.93 11.15
C HIS A 60 3.63 -18.74 10.55
N PHE A 61 4.59 -18.05 9.96
CA PHE A 61 5.83 -18.63 9.49
C PHE A 61 6.91 -18.46 10.56
N LYS A 62 7.46 -19.58 11.04
CA LYS A 62 8.48 -19.59 12.09
C LYS A 62 9.49 -20.68 11.84
N ASN A 63 10.78 -20.35 11.78
CA ASN A 63 11.88 -21.30 11.57
C ASN A 63 11.67 -22.21 10.36
N GLY A 64 11.17 -21.69 9.24
CA GLY A 64 10.92 -22.45 8.01
C GLY A 64 9.58 -23.22 7.98
N ILE A 65 8.78 -23.17 9.05
CA ILE A 65 7.50 -23.89 9.16
C ILE A 65 6.34 -22.92 9.09
N LYS A 66 5.36 -23.20 8.21
CA LYS A 66 4.09 -22.49 8.14
C LYS A 66 3.05 -23.17 9.04
N THR A 67 2.36 -22.40 9.85
CA THR A 67 1.24 -22.84 10.69
C THR A 67 0.06 -21.91 10.47
N TYR A 68 -1.13 -22.46 10.22
CA TYR A 68 -2.34 -21.66 10.11
C TYR A 68 -2.87 -21.25 11.48
N ILE A 69 -3.19 -19.97 11.63
CA ILE A 69 -3.81 -19.41 12.84
C ILE A 69 -5.31 -19.45 12.66
N ASN A 70 -6.01 -20.11 13.58
CA ASN A 70 -7.43 -20.33 13.52
C ASN A 70 -8.21 -19.28 14.34
N GLY A 71 -9.50 -19.14 14.04
CA GLY A 71 -10.43 -18.32 14.81
C GLY A 71 -10.64 -16.91 14.27
N LEU A 72 -10.19 -16.62 13.03
CA LEU A 72 -10.56 -15.39 12.33
C LEU A 72 -12.09 -15.21 12.31
N PRO A 73 -12.59 -13.97 12.19
CA PRO A 73 -13.99 -13.72 11.87
C PRO A 73 -14.34 -14.26 10.49
N GLU A 74 -15.62 -14.22 10.14
CA GLU A 74 -16.05 -14.48 8.76
C GLU A 74 -15.45 -13.43 7.81
N ILE A 75 -14.68 -13.90 6.85
CA ILE A 75 -14.03 -13.06 5.83
C ILE A 75 -14.83 -13.18 4.53
N VAL A 76 -15.25 -12.03 4.00
CA VAL A 76 -15.96 -12.00 2.71
C VAL A 76 -14.96 -11.83 1.58
N ASP A 77 -14.68 -12.90 0.84
CA ASP A 77 -13.86 -12.82 -0.38
C ASP A 77 -14.75 -12.32 -1.54
N LEU A 78 -14.72 -11.00 -1.77
CA LEU A 78 -15.49 -10.31 -2.79
C LEU A 78 -14.60 -9.39 -3.63
N GLY A 79 -14.13 -9.86 -4.76
CA GLY A 79 -13.27 -9.09 -5.68
C GLY A 79 -11.94 -8.70 -5.05
N GLN A 80 -11.75 -7.42 -4.72
CA GLN A 80 -10.55 -6.93 -4.02
C GLN A 80 -10.61 -7.10 -2.49
N GLY A 81 -11.78 -7.44 -1.95
CA GLY A 81 -11.97 -7.69 -0.52
C GLY A 81 -11.51 -9.09 -0.12
N GLY A 82 -11.30 -9.30 1.15
CA GLY A 82 -10.78 -10.52 1.75
C GLY A 82 -10.18 -10.24 3.12
N LEU A 83 -9.21 -11.03 3.56
CA LEU A 83 -8.31 -10.72 4.66
C LEU A 83 -7.20 -9.82 4.09
N LEU A 84 -7.04 -8.63 4.66
CA LEU A 84 -6.28 -7.58 4.01
C LEU A 84 -5.02 -7.26 4.84
N ASP A 85 -4.93 -6.07 5.43
CA ASP A 85 -3.73 -5.66 6.14
C ASP A 85 -3.59 -6.30 7.51
N ILE A 86 -2.36 -6.38 7.99
CA ILE A 86 -2.01 -6.80 9.34
C ILE A 86 -0.94 -5.88 9.89
N GLU A 87 -1.09 -5.43 11.14
CA GLU A 87 -0.13 -4.57 11.81
C GLU A 87 0.01 -4.94 13.29
N LEU A 88 1.19 -4.76 13.86
CA LEU A 88 1.41 -4.95 15.28
C LEU A 88 1.20 -3.64 16.03
N HIS A 89 0.66 -3.73 17.25
CA HIS A 89 0.71 -2.57 18.13
C HIS A 89 2.16 -2.13 18.36
N PRO A 90 2.51 -0.83 18.43
CA PRO A 90 3.87 -0.38 18.70
C PRO A 90 4.52 -1.02 19.93
N ASN A 91 3.70 -1.27 20.98
CA ASN A 91 4.11 -1.97 22.20
C ASN A 91 3.72 -3.46 22.19
N TYR A 92 3.73 -4.12 21.03
CA TYR A 92 3.33 -5.51 20.87
C TYR A 92 4.04 -6.47 21.85
N LYS A 93 5.31 -6.24 22.12
CA LYS A 93 6.10 -7.09 23.02
C LYS A 93 5.51 -7.14 24.44
N ASP A 94 4.86 -6.08 24.86
CA ASP A 94 4.30 -5.95 26.21
C ASP A 94 2.82 -6.33 26.25
N ASN A 95 2.06 -5.95 25.22
CA ASN A 95 0.61 -6.09 25.22
C ASN A 95 0.07 -7.21 24.31
N GLY A 96 0.82 -7.66 23.32
CA GLY A 96 0.48 -8.76 22.42
C GLY A 96 -0.65 -8.44 21.41
N TRP A 97 -1.02 -7.17 21.22
CA TRP A 97 -2.09 -6.80 20.28
C TRP A 97 -1.62 -6.82 18.83
N ILE A 98 -2.46 -7.41 17.98
CA ILE A 98 -2.32 -7.51 16.53
C ILE A 98 -3.61 -6.97 15.93
N TYR A 99 -3.47 -6.18 14.87
CA TYR A 99 -4.58 -5.54 14.17
C TYR A 99 -4.68 -6.08 12.75
N ILE A 100 -5.92 -6.30 12.30
CA ILE A 100 -6.21 -6.64 10.91
C ILE A 100 -7.35 -5.80 10.37
N THR A 101 -7.27 -5.52 9.07
CA THR A 101 -8.43 -5.11 8.29
C THR A 101 -8.90 -6.27 7.42
N TYR A 102 -10.20 -6.33 7.22
CA TYR A 102 -10.81 -7.39 6.42
C TYR A 102 -12.16 -6.95 5.84
N ALA A 103 -12.60 -7.62 4.80
CA ALA A 103 -13.94 -7.43 4.27
C ALA A 103 -14.94 -8.25 5.09
N SER A 104 -15.99 -7.59 5.58
CA SER A 104 -17.09 -8.21 6.35
C SER A 104 -18.46 -7.76 5.84
N SER A 105 -19.46 -8.58 5.99
CA SER A 105 -20.82 -8.22 5.60
C SER A 105 -21.63 -7.55 6.70
N ASN A 106 -21.11 -7.43 7.91
CA ASN A 106 -21.82 -6.86 9.06
C ASN A 106 -23.23 -7.47 9.24
N ASP A 107 -24.15 -6.76 9.90
CA ASP A 107 -25.54 -7.19 10.06
C ASP A 107 -26.35 -7.14 8.74
N ASP A 108 -25.97 -6.26 7.82
CA ASP A 108 -26.53 -6.20 6.46
C ASP A 108 -25.75 -7.14 5.54
N LYS A 109 -26.22 -8.41 5.42
CA LYS A 109 -25.64 -9.44 4.57
C LYS A 109 -25.59 -9.10 3.06
N ASN A 110 -25.88 -7.88 2.68
CA ASN A 110 -26.00 -7.43 1.30
C ASN A 110 -24.68 -6.78 0.80
N GLY A 111 -23.67 -7.57 0.49
CA GLY A 111 -22.36 -7.13 0.10
C GLY A 111 -21.40 -7.05 1.29
N ALA A 112 -20.32 -6.27 1.16
CA ALA A 112 -19.30 -6.15 2.18
C ALA A 112 -18.74 -4.72 2.29
N ASN A 113 -18.10 -4.43 3.42
CA ASN A 113 -17.27 -3.25 3.60
C ASN A 113 -16.04 -3.61 4.43
N THR A 114 -15.12 -2.65 4.61
CA THR A 114 -13.90 -2.85 5.40
C THR A 114 -14.22 -2.75 6.89
N SER A 115 -13.71 -3.71 7.66
CA SER A 115 -13.70 -3.72 9.11
C SER A 115 -12.28 -3.75 9.65
N LEU A 116 -12.08 -3.17 10.83
CA LEU A 116 -10.84 -3.19 11.61
C LEU A 116 -11.11 -3.92 12.91
N MET A 117 -10.26 -4.88 13.27
CA MET A 117 -10.29 -5.55 14.57
C MET A 117 -8.89 -5.72 15.13
N ARG A 118 -8.79 -5.89 16.46
CA ARG A 118 -7.59 -6.33 17.15
C ARG A 118 -7.80 -7.67 17.87
N PHE A 119 -6.72 -8.39 18.06
CA PHE A 119 -6.74 -9.66 18.77
C PHE A 119 -5.35 -10.01 19.31
N LYS A 120 -5.28 -11.07 20.10
CA LYS A 120 -4.02 -11.72 20.53
C LYS A 120 -3.95 -13.13 19.99
N ILE A 121 -2.75 -13.72 19.99
CA ILE A 121 -2.53 -15.11 19.59
C ILE A 121 -2.09 -15.93 20.79
N SER A 122 -2.72 -17.10 20.99
CA SER A 122 -2.30 -18.12 21.95
C SER A 122 -2.20 -19.46 21.22
N GLY A 123 -0.99 -20.01 21.15
CA GLY A 123 -0.70 -21.16 20.30
C GLY A 123 -0.99 -20.87 18.82
N ASN A 124 -1.90 -21.63 18.21
CA ASN A 124 -2.36 -21.42 16.83
C ASN A 124 -3.80 -20.90 16.72
N LYS A 125 -4.25 -20.16 17.75
CA LYS A 125 -5.59 -19.55 17.77
C LYS A 125 -5.53 -18.08 18.12
N ILE A 126 -6.42 -17.30 17.54
CA ILE A 126 -6.66 -15.93 17.98
C ILE A 126 -7.55 -15.93 19.24
N THR A 127 -7.26 -15.01 20.12
CA THR A 127 -7.95 -14.78 21.40
C THR A 127 -8.22 -13.29 21.56
N ASN A 128 -8.99 -12.90 22.57
CA ASN A 128 -9.25 -11.49 22.90
C ASN A 128 -9.65 -10.66 21.68
N LYS A 129 -10.60 -11.16 20.88
CA LYS A 129 -11.07 -10.49 19.68
C LYS A 129 -11.90 -9.26 20.01
N GLU A 130 -11.56 -8.11 19.44
CA GLU A 130 -12.28 -6.85 19.60
C GLU A 130 -12.47 -6.20 18.22
N LEU A 131 -13.74 -6.00 17.84
CA LEU A 131 -14.10 -5.25 16.64
C LEU A 131 -13.99 -3.76 16.96
N LEU A 132 -13.08 -3.04 16.32
CA LEU A 132 -12.81 -1.62 16.58
C LEU A 132 -13.61 -0.71 15.65
N TYR A 133 -13.77 -1.11 14.39
CA TYR A 133 -14.51 -0.36 13.40
C TYR A 133 -15.21 -1.27 12.40
N SER A 134 -16.40 -0.86 11.98
CA SER A 134 -17.18 -1.54 10.95
C SER A 134 -17.80 -0.51 10.03
N ALA A 135 -17.30 -0.44 8.81
CA ALA A 135 -17.73 0.58 7.84
C ALA A 135 -19.12 0.29 7.28
N THR A 136 -19.91 1.34 7.12
CA THR A 136 -21.29 1.27 6.60
C THR A 136 -21.60 2.39 5.60
N PRO A 137 -22.49 2.14 4.64
CA PRO A 137 -23.17 0.89 4.33
C PRO A 137 -22.26 -0.09 3.58
N ASN A 138 -22.69 -1.35 3.52
CA ASN A 138 -22.06 -2.34 2.66
C ASN A 138 -22.24 -2.01 1.16
N SER A 139 -21.37 -2.59 0.33
CA SER A 139 -21.44 -2.49 -1.12
C SER A 139 -21.34 -3.86 -1.74
N LYS A 140 -22.19 -4.13 -2.73
CA LYS A 140 -22.12 -5.34 -3.57
C LYS A 140 -20.94 -5.30 -4.56
N LYS A 141 -20.33 -4.11 -4.73
CA LYS A 141 -19.18 -3.94 -5.61
C LYS A 141 -17.92 -4.49 -4.95
N GLY A 142 -17.20 -5.34 -5.66
CA GLY A 142 -16.00 -6.01 -5.18
C GLY A 142 -14.73 -5.16 -5.28
N GLN A 143 -14.81 -3.84 -5.21
CA GLN A 143 -13.66 -2.96 -5.46
C GLN A 143 -13.46 -1.90 -4.36
N HIS A 144 -12.23 -1.38 -4.27
CA HIS A 144 -11.80 -0.24 -3.47
C HIS A 144 -12.07 -0.41 -1.97
N PHE A 145 -11.45 -1.42 -1.36
CA PHE A 145 -11.55 -1.65 0.09
C PHE A 145 -10.58 -0.77 0.90
N GLY A 146 -9.54 -0.20 0.27
CA GLY A 146 -8.48 0.50 0.97
C GLY A 146 -7.68 -0.45 1.85
N SER A 147 -7.76 -0.28 3.15
CA SER A 147 -7.43 -1.19 4.27
C SER A 147 -6.07 -1.08 4.92
N ARG A 148 -5.11 -0.32 4.40
CA ARG A 148 -3.81 -0.16 5.06
C ARG A 148 -3.94 0.45 6.44
N ILE A 149 -3.10 -0.03 7.38
CA ILE A 149 -3.03 0.36 8.80
C ILE A 149 -1.64 0.90 9.09
N ILE A 150 -1.55 1.98 9.85
CA ILE A 150 -0.32 2.39 10.55
C ILE A 150 -0.64 2.91 11.94
N PHE A 151 0.38 2.99 12.78
CA PHE A 151 0.34 3.66 14.07
C PHE A 151 1.25 4.90 14.06
N ASP A 152 0.81 5.97 14.70
CA ASP A 152 1.67 7.10 15.02
C ASP A 152 2.39 6.92 16.37
N ASP A 153 3.24 7.89 16.72
CA ASP A 153 4.01 7.88 17.98
C ASP A 153 3.13 7.95 19.26
N ASN A 154 1.85 8.32 19.11
CA ASN A 154 0.88 8.34 20.19
C ASN A 154 0.08 7.04 20.31
N ASN A 155 0.44 6.01 19.53
CA ASN A 155 -0.29 4.75 19.37
C ASN A 155 -1.68 4.93 18.75
N GLN A 156 -1.95 6.02 18.04
CA GLN A 156 -3.21 6.20 17.33
C GLN A 156 -3.15 5.44 15.99
N ILE A 157 -4.26 4.80 15.65
CA ILE A 157 -4.40 3.99 14.44
C ILE A 157 -4.89 4.88 13.31
N TYR A 158 -4.19 4.86 12.19
CA TYR A 158 -4.69 5.38 10.92
C TYR A 158 -4.95 4.22 9.97
N PHE A 159 -6.10 4.22 9.34
CA PHE A 159 -6.43 3.20 8.34
C PHE A 159 -7.29 3.77 7.21
N SER A 160 -7.25 3.09 6.07
CA SER A 160 -7.91 3.56 4.86
C SER A 160 -9.15 2.72 4.53
N ILE A 161 -10.18 3.36 3.96
CA ILE A 161 -11.29 2.67 3.29
C ILE A 161 -11.52 3.37 1.95
N GLY A 162 -11.46 2.61 0.86
CA GLY A 162 -11.71 3.14 -0.49
C GLY A 162 -13.19 3.49 -0.73
N ASP A 163 -13.50 4.13 -1.84
CA ASP A 163 -14.84 4.64 -2.17
C ASP A 163 -15.89 3.53 -2.39
N ARG A 164 -15.49 2.26 -2.31
CA ARG A 164 -16.34 1.08 -2.50
C ARG A 164 -17.06 1.08 -3.86
N GLY A 165 -16.40 1.69 -4.89
CA GLY A 165 -16.95 1.83 -6.23
C GLY A 165 -18.17 2.76 -6.33
N ASN A 166 -18.39 3.61 -5.33
CA ASN A 166 -19.50 4.58 -5.31
C ASN A 166 -18.96 6.01 -5.27
N ARG A 167 -18.18 6.34 -6.30
CA ARG A 167 -17.42 7.61 -6.38
C ARG A 167 -18.27 8.86 -6.23
N ASN A 168 -19.50 8.85 -6.74
CA ASN A 168 -20.34 10.05 -6.74
C ASN A 168 -21.04 10.31 -5.38
N VAL A 169 -20.92 9.35 -4.45
CA VAL A 169 -21.63 9.44 -3.15
C VAL A 169 -20.67 9.40 -1.97
N ASN A 170 -19.80 8.39 -1.92
CA ASN A 170 -19.04 8.11 -0.70
C ASN A 170 -17.90 9.11 -0.44
N PRO A 171 -16.99 9.44 -1.38
CA PRO A 171 -15.77 10.21 -1.07
C PRO A 171 -16.05 11.58 -0.46
N GLN A 172 -17.02 12.30 -1.01
CA GLN A 172 -17.34 13.67 -0.61
C GLN A 172 -18.37 13.75 0.54
N ASN A 173 -18.94 12.61 0.97
CA ASN A 173 -19.98 12.59 2.00
C ASN A 173 -19.42 12.11 3.35
N ILE A 174 -19.16 13.04 4.28
CA ILE A 174 -18.63 12.73 5.61
C ILE A 174 -19.61 12.00 6.54
N LYS A 175 -20.88 11.82 6.16
CA LYS A 175 -21.88 11.03 6.90
C LYS A 175 -21.81 9.54 6.61
N ARG A 176 -21.01 9.14 5.61
CA ARG A 176 -20.88 7.76 5.12
C ARG A 176 -19.43 7.33 5.11
N ASP A 177 -19.22 6.04 5.26
CA ASP A 177 -17.90 5.47 5.06
C ASP A 177 -17.55 5.32 3.57
N GLY A 178 -16.25 5.18 3.33
CA GLY A 178 -15.67 4.99 2.01
C GLY A 178 -15.10 6.25 1.38
N GLY A 179 -13.89 6.11 0.80
CA GLY A 179 -13.08 7.20 0.25
C GLY A 179 -12.50 8.10 1.34
N LYS A 180 -11.94 7.51 2.42
CA LYS A 180 -11.44 8.24 3.60
C LYS A 180 -10.23 7.59 4.23
N ILE A 181 -9.48 8.39 4.95
CA ILE A 181 -8.56 7.95 6.00
C ILE A 181 -9.25 8.17 7.35
N TYR A 182 -9.10 7.23 8.23
CA TYR A 182 -9.70 7.21 9.57
C TYR A 182 -8.62 7.28 10.63
N ARG A 183 -8.95 7.85 11.81
CA ARG A 183 -8.09 7.83 12.99
C ARG A 183 -8.88 7.38 14.20
N LEU A 184 -8.33 6.43 14.95
CA LEU A 184 -8.84 5.90 16.22
C LEU A 184 -7.70 5.84 17.24
N ASP A 185 -8.05 5.81 18.51
CA ASP A 185 -7.13 5.31 19.54
C ASP A 185 -6.98 3.79 19.41
N ASP A 186 -5.97 3.21 20.04
CA ASP A 186 -5.60 1.80 19.87
C ASP A 186 -6.70 0.81 20.30
N ASP A 187 -7.62 1.25 21.16
CA ASP A 187 -8.79 0.48 21.62
C ASP A 187 -10.06 0.70 20.77
N GLY A 188 -9.97 1.51 19.71
CA GLY A 188 -11.08 1.83 18.81
C GLY A 188 -11.91 3.04 19.27
N SER A 189 -11.58 3.69 20.39
CA SER A 189 -12.22 4.94 20.80
C SER A 189 -11.88 6.09 19.84
N ILE A 190 -12.72 7.11 19.84
CA ILE A 190 -12.55 8.27 18.96
C ILE A 190 -11.67 9.32 19.64
N PRO A 191 -10.51 9.68 19.08
CA PRO A 191 -9.69 10.77 19.60
C PRO A 191 -10.48 12.08 19.71
N ILE A 192 -10.37 12.76 20.86
CA ILE A 192 -11.15 13.97 21.16
C ILE A 192 -10.84 15.12 20.19
N ASP A 193 -9.70 15.11 19.57
CA ASP A 193 -9.21 16.10 18.62
C ASP A 193 -9.40 15.68 17.14
N ASN A 194 -10.17 14.61 16.88
CA ASN A 194 -10.54 14.26 15.52
C ASN A 194 -11.27 15.42 14.84
N PRO A 195 -10.99 15.69 13.54
CA PRO A 195 -11.48 16.90 12.88
C PRO A 195 -13.00 17.02 12.83
N PHE A 196 -13.72 15.92 12.82
CA PHE A 196 -15.19 15.89 12.72
C PHE A 196 -15.88 15.48 14.04
N VAL A 197 -15.17 15.43 15.16
CA VAL A 197 -15.71 14.97 16.44
C VAL A 197 -16.91 15.82 16.92
N LYS A 198 -16.90 17.13 16.62
CA LYS A 198 -17.96 18.07 16.99
C LYS A 198 -19.11 18.15 15.97
N ASP A 199 -18.94 17.61 14.78
CA ASP A 199 -20.01 17.56 13.79
C ASP A 199 -21.00 16.45 14.12
N ARG A 200 -22.25 16.80 14.44
CA ARG A 200 -23.29 15.82 14.86
C ARG A 200 -23.64 14.79 13.77
N TYR A 201 -23.38 15.08 12.51
CA TYR A 201 -23.76 14.24 11.39
C TYR A 201 -22.60 13.44 10.78
N ALA A 202 -21.38 13.88 10.98
CA ALA A 202 -20.21 13.22 10.42
C ALA A 202 -19.87 11.90 11.15
N LYS A 203 -19.24 10.96 10.43
CA LYS A 203 -18.54 9.84 11.03
C LYS A 203 -17.32 10.35 11.79
N LYS A 204 -17.31 10.18 13.11
CA LYS A 204 -16.32 10.80 14.01
C LYS A 204 -14.89 10.30 13.81
N ALA A 205 -14.74 9.08 13.30
CA ALA A 205 -13.44 8.49 13.03
C ALA A 205 -12.74 9.06 11.77
N ILE A 206 -13.44 9.81 10.91
CA ILE A 206 -12.85 10.36 9.69
C ILE A 206 -11.75 11.36 10.04
N TYR A 207 -10.56 11.15 9.45
CA TYR A 207 -9.41 12.04 9.55
C TYR A 207 -9.29 12.92 8.31
N SER A 208 -9.38 12.32 7.10
CA SER A 208 -9.44 13.03 5.81
C SER A 208 -10.43 12.35 4.86
N TYR A 209 -10.85 13.04 3.80
CA TYR A 209 -11.87 12.55 2.88
C TYR A 209 -11.58 12.96 1.43
N GLY A 210 -12.42 12.49 0.49
CA GLY A 210 -12.21 12.78 -0.92
C GLY A 210 -11.15 11.87 -1.56
N HIS A 211 -11.00 10.64 -1.06
CA HIS A 211 -10.10 9.62 -1.58
C HIS A 211 -10.81 8.61 -2.47
N ARG A 212 -10.07 7.99 -3.39
CA ARG A 212 -10.60 6.90 -4.23
C ARG A 212 -10.32 5.52 -3.62
N ASN A 213 -9.08 5.13 -3.54
CA ASN A 213 -8.67 3.82 -3.03
C ASN A 213 -7.23 3.85 -2.53
N PRO A 214 -6.99 4.38 -1.34
CA PRO A 214 -5.65 4.36 -0.73
C PRO A 214 -5.20 2.92 -0.48
N GLN A 215 -4.06 2.54 -1.05
CA GLN A 215 -3.49 1.19 -0.99
C GLN A 215 -2.10 1.15 -0.34
N GLY A 216 -1.54 2.30 -0.01
CA GLY A 216 -0.34 2.45 0.78
C GLY A 216 -0.50 3.60 1.77
N ILE A 217 0.11 3.44 2.93
CA ILE A 217 0.20 4.46 3.98
C ILE A 217 1.53 4.27 4.71
N ALA A 218 2.25 5.35 4.95
CA ALA A 218 3.50 5.34 5.72
C ALA A 218 3.73 6.69 6.39
N ILE A 219 4.49 6.71 7.46
CA ILE A 219 4.94 7.95 8.11
C ILE A 219 6.32 8.29 7.57
N ASN A 220 6.49 9.53 7.10
CA ASN A 220 7.79 10.03 6.70
C ASN A 220 8.67 10.19 7.95
N PRO A 221 9.80 9.46 8.07
CA PRO A 221 10.62 9.46 9.27
C PRO A 221 11.35 10.78 9.53
N LEU A 222 11.39 11.69 8.56
CA LEU A 222 12.04 12.99 8.68
C LEU A 222 11.08 14.10 9.10
N SER A 223 9.83 14.08 8.59
CA SER A 223 8.82 15.11 8.87
C SER A 223 7.73 14.67 9.84
N ASN A 224 7.63 13.37 10.12
CA ASN A 224 6.54 12.74 10.89
C ASN A 224 5.14 12.92 10.26
N GLU A 225 5.09 13.20 8.97
CA GLU A 225 3.85 13.35 8.23
C GLU A 225 3.36 12.01 7.69
N ILE A 226 2.05 11.86 7.62
CA ILE A 226 1.42 10.67 7.04
C ILE A 226 1.32 10.85 5.53
N TRP A 227 1.94 9.95 4.81
CA TRP A 227 1.88 9.86 3.37
C TRP A 227 1.03 8.69 2.96
N ILE A 228 0.20 8.89 1.95
CA ILE A 228 -0.54 7.81 1.28
C ILE A 228 -0.26 7.82 -0.21
N HIS A 229 -0.46 6.70 -0.85
CA HIS A 229 -0.75 6.67 -2.27
C HIS A 229 -2.11 6.02 -2.51
N GLU A 230 -2.74 6.40 -3.59
CA GLU A 230 -4.04 5.88 -3.97
C GLU A 230 -4.16 5.62 -5.47
N HIS A 231 -5.01 4.65 -5.83
CA HIS A 231 -5.28 4.34 -7.22
C HIS A 231 -6.20 5.37 -7.87
N GLY A 232 -5.78 5.91 -9.00
CA GLY A 232 -6.67 6.54 -9.97
C GLY A 232 -7.46 5.52 -10.78
N PRO A 233 -8.33 5.96 -11.71
CA PRO A 233 -9.02 5.03 -12.61
C PRO A 233 -8.09 4.56 -13.76
N ARG A 234 -8.03 5.27 -14.85
CA ARG A 234 -7.08 5.03 -15.95
C ARG A 234 -6.07 6.19 -15.97
N GLY A 235 -4.93 6.03 -15.31
CA GLY A 235 -4.04 7.12 -14.91
C GLY A 235 -4.52 7.83 -13.64
N GLY A 236 -3.71 8.77 -13.13
CA GLY A 236 -4.02 9.56 -11.94
C GLY A 236 -3.97 8.76 -10.64
N ASP A 237 -3.09 7.77 -10.52
CA ASP A 237 -2.64 7.30 -9.22
C ASP A 237 -1.85 8.45 -8.57
N GLU A 238 -1.95 8.62 -7.27
CA GLU A 238 -1.47 9.81 -6.57
C GLU A 238 -0.67 9.48 -5.32
N ILE A 239 0.27 10.36 -4.96
CA ILE A 239 0.84 10.44 -3.60
C ILE A 239 0.31 11.70 -2.94
N ASN A 240 -0.21 11.57 -1.73
CA ASN A 240 -0.76 12.64 -0.94
C ASN A 240 -0.14 12.69 0.46
N ILE A 241 0.10 13.89 1.00
CA ILE A 241 0.42 14.12 2.41
C ILE A 241 -0.89 14.44 3.14
N ILE A 242 -1.21 13.67 4.18
CA ILE A 242 -2.53 13.71 4.80
C ILE A 242 -2.57 14.67 5.97
N SER A 243 -3.56 15.57 5.95
CA SER A 243 -3.84 16.53 7.02
C SER A 243 -5.27 16.39 7.55
N PRO A 244 -5.51 16.71 8.83
CA PRO A 244 -6.81 16.55 9.47
C PRO A 244 -7.89 17.43 8.82
N GLY A 245 -9.03 16.82 8.53
CA GLY A 245 -10.20 17.51 7.98
C GLY A 245 -10.13 17.90 6.52
N LYS A 246 -9.02 17.58 5.83
CA LYS A 246 -8.79 17.98 4.44
C LYS A 246 -9.50 17.09 3.43
N ASN A 247 -9.85 17.68 2.28
CA ASN A 247 -10.49 17.05 1.15
C ASN A 247 -9.49 16.87 0.00
N TYR A 248 -9.32 15.64 -0.47
CA TYR A 248 -8.37 15.27 -1.53
C TYR A 248 -9.01 15.14 -2.92
N GLY A 249 -10.19 15.69 -3.09
CA GLY A 249 -10.79 16.03 -4.38
C GLY A 249 -11.53 14.94 -5.11
N TRP A 250 -11.26 13.64 -4.88
CA TRP A 250 -11.94 12.58 -5.61
C TRP A 250 -13.45 12.58 -5.41
N PRO A 251 -14.30 12.50 -6.47
CA PRO A 251 -13.99 12.44 -7.90
C PRO A 251 -14.10 13.79 -8.61
N LEU A 252 -14.12 14.90 -7.88
CA LEU A 252 -14.36 16.25 -8.42
C LEU A 252 -13.12 16.79 -9.14
N ALA A 253 -11.93 16.38 -8.71
CA ALA A 253 -10.64 16.62 -9.36
C ALA A 253 -9.92 15.28 -9.55
N SER A 254 -9.19 15.11 -10.66
CA SER A 254 -8.38 13.91 -10.95
C SER A 254 -7.53 14.11 -12.19
N TYR A 255 -6.34 13.48 -12.20
CA TYR A 255 -5.47 13.36 -13.38
C TYR A 255 -5.84 12.15 -14.27
N GLY A 256 -6.78 11.31 -13.84
CA GLY A 256 -7.22 10.12 -14.55
C GLY A 256 -8.49 10.32 -15.38
N VAL A 257 -8.77 9.32 -16.21
CA VAL A 257 -9.99 9.26 -17.03
C VAL A 257 -10.74 7.94 -16.77
N ASN A 258 -11.99 7.83 -17.21
CA ASN A 258 -12.71 6.56 -17.15
C ASN A 258 -11.95 5.45 -17.90
N TYR A 259 -12.15 4.18 -17.54
CA TYR A 259 -11.49 3.05 -18.22
C TYR A 259 -11.77 2.98 -19.73
N ILE A 260 -12.92 3.51 -20.18
CA ILE A 260 -13.28 3.65 -21.60
C ILE A 260 -12.60 4.85 -22.30
N GLY A 261 -11.80 5.64 -21.55
CA GLY A 261 -11.06 6.79 -22.09
C GLY A 261 -11.79 8.14 -22.03
N THR A 262 -13.03 8.20 -21.60
CA THR A 262 -13.78 9.46 -21.46
C THR A 262 -13.42 10.19 -20.16
N LYS A 263 -13.38 11.51 -20.18
CA LYS A 263 -13.27 12.32 -18.96
C LYS A 263 -14.54 12.20 -18.11
N PHE A 264 -14.39 12.30 -16.80
CA PHE A 264 -15.50 12.44 -15.85
C PHE A 264 -15.43 13.74 -15.05
N THR A 265 -14.29 14.42 -15.11
CA THR A 265 -14.06 15.79 -14.64
C THR A 265 -13.04 16.46 -15.57
N ASP A 266 -13.11 17.76 -15.71
CA ASP A 266 -12.10 18.57 -16.41
C ASP A 266 -11.09 19.18 -15.42
N ASN A 267 -11.34 19.04 -14.11
CA ASN A 267 -10.51 19.61 -13.08
C ASN A 267 -9.41 18.64 -12.67
N THR A 268 -8.19 19.13 -12.55
CA THR A 268 -7.06 18.43 -11.90
C THR A 268 -6.79 18.99 -10.51
N SER A 269 -7.27 20.22 -10.23
CA SER A 269 -7.20 20.92 -8.95
C SER A 269 -8.46 21.73 -8.73
N LEU A 270 -8.89 21.90 -7.47
CA LEU A 270 -10.04 22.70 -7.10
C LEU A 270 -9.77 23.45 -5.79
N LYS A 271 -10.22 24.69 -5.72
CA LYS A 271 -10.09 25.52 -4.51
C LYS A 271 -10.73 24.84 -3.30
N GLY A 272 -9.98 24.70 -2.22
CA GLY A 272 -10.43 24.08 -0.97
C GLY A 272 -10.24 22.56 -0.95
N MET A 273 -9.55 22.02 -1.94
CA MET A 273 -9.09 20.64 -1.99
C MET A 273 -7.56 20.61 -2.02
N GLU A 274 -6.98 19.56 -1.48
CA GLU A 274 -5.53 19.35 -1.48
C GLU A 274 -5.11 18.67 -2.79
N ASP A 275 -4.06 19.20 -3.40
CA ASP A 275 -3.46 18.62 -4.60
C ASP A 275 -2.45 17.54 -4.21
N PRO A 276 -2.29 16.47 -5.01
CA PRO A 276 -1.28 15.48 -4.78
C PRO A 276 0.13 16.05 -4.96
N ILE A 277 1.08 15.56 -4.17
CA ILE A 277 2.51 15.93 -4.34
C ILE A 277 3.15 15.25 -5.54
N HIS A 278 2.55 14.15 -5.99
CA HIS A 278 2.95 13.41 -7.19
C HIS A 278 1.78 12.61 -7.77
N TYR A 279 1.80 12.36 -9.09
CA TYR A 279 0.81 11.51 -9.75
C TYR A 279 1.41 10.75 -10.94
N TRP A 280 0.79 9.61 -11.29
CA TRP A 280 1.21 8.77 -12.41
C TRP A 280 0.19 8.70 -13.53
N VAL A 281 0.65 8.98 -14.75
CA VAL A 281 -0.08 8.71 -15.99
C VAL A 281 0.92 8.09 -16.98
N PRO A 282 0.78 6.81 -17.30
CA PRO A 282 -0.29 5.86 -16.94
C PRO A 282 -0.22 5.40 -15.48
N SER A 283 -1.36 4.91 -14.96
CA SER A 283 -1.47 4.27 -13.64
C SER A 283 -0.48 3.11 -13.49
N ILE A 284 0.26 3.08 -12.38
CA ILE A 284 1.17 1.99 -12.01
C ILE A 284 0.50 0.95 -11.10
N ALA A 285 -0.70 1.25 -10.62
CA ALA A 285 -1.42 0.51 -9.57
C ALA A 285 -0.53 0.33 -8.32
N PRO A 286 -0.20 1.42 -7.59
CA PRO A 286 0.69 1.38 -6.44
C PRO A 286 0.07 0.55 -5.31
N SER A 287 0.90 -0.11 -4.50
CA SER A 287 0.46 -1.05 -3.46
C SER A 287 1.14 -0.78 -2.11
N GLY A 288 1.87 -1.72 -1.51
CA GLY A 288 2.63 -1.42 -0.29
C GLY A 288 3.63 -0.28 -0.50
N MET A 289 3.91 0.49 0.56
CA MET A 289 4.91 1.56 0.54
C MET A 289 5.67 1.63 1.85
N VAL A 290 6.97 1.96 1.76
CA VAL A 290 7.84 2.19 2.93
C VAL A 290 8.85 3.28 2.64
N PHE A 291 9.20 4.08 3.65
CA PHE A 291 10.40 4.90 3.62
C PHE A 291 11.60 4.05 4.04
N VAL A 292 12.63 4.02 3.23
CA VAL A 292 13.85 3.27 3.54
C VAL A 292 14.74 4.08 4.46
N THR A 293 14.95 3.62 5.69
CA THR A 293 15.75 4.34 6.71
C THR A 293 17.12 3.73 6.94
N SER A 294 17.35 2.50 6.49
CA SER A 294 18.54 1.71 6.79
C SER A 294 19.76 2.18 5.99
N ASP A 295 20.90 2.32 6.68
CA ASP A 295 22.20 2.61 6.07
C ASP A 295 22.72 1.48 5.16
N MET A 296 22.15 0.28 5.27
CA MET A 296 22.48 -0.84 4.37
C MET A 296 22.12 -0.57 2.91
N TYR A 297 21.22 0.38 2.66
CA TYR A 297 20.77 0.75 1.31
C TYR A 297 21.10 2.21 0.98
N PRO A 298 22.36 2.57 0.78
CA PRO A 298 22.76 3.98 0.61
C PRO A 298 22.01 4.69 -0.52
N LYS A 299 21.69 3.98 -1.61
CA LYS A 299 20.92 4.52 -2.74
C LYS A 299 19.42 4.67 -2.47
N LEU A 300 18.85 3.85 -1.58
CA LEU A 300 17.43 3.87 -1.24
C LEU A 300 17.14 4.71 -0.01
N LYS A 301 18.14 4.97 0.83
CA LYS A 301 17.97 5.67 2.11
C LYS A 301 17.31 7.03 1.93
N ASN A 302 16.36 7.33 2.81
CA ASN A 302 15.53 8.53 2.83
C ASN A 302 14.64 8.71 1.58
N ASN A 303 14.45 7.66 0.80
CA ASN A 303 13.55 7.64 -0.34
C ASN A 303 12.34 6.75 -0.06
N LEU A 304 11.29 6.94 -0.87
CA LEU A 304 10.06 6.18 -0.79
C LEU A 304 10.08 5.02 -1.78
N LEU A 305 9.83 3.82 -1.28
CA LEU A 305 9.71 2.60 -2.10
C LEU A 305 8.25 2.17 -2.16
N ILE A 306 7.76 1.88 -3.36
CA ILE A 306 6.36 1.54 -3.64
C ILE A 306 6.31 0.28 -4.52
N GLY A 307 5.41 -0.64 -4.21
CA GLY A 307 5.13 -1.79 -5.07
C GLY A 307 4.25 -1.41 -6.26
N SER A 308 4.53 -1.96 -7.45
CA SER A 308 3.65 -1.84 -8.61
C SER A 308 2.96 -3.17 -8.92
N LEU A 309 1.62 -3.16 -8.91
CA LEU A 309 0.83 -4.34 -9.28
C LEU A 309 0.66 -4.48 -10.79
N LYS A 310 0.69 -3.36 -11.53
CA LYS A 310 0.44 -3.38 -12.96
C LYS A 310 1.67 -3.72 -13.77
N PHE A 311 2.81 -3.19 -13.38
CA PHE A 311 4.05 -3.33 -14.15
C PHE A 311 5.07 -4.26 -13.47
N GLU A 312 4.73 -4.83 -12.32
CA GLU A 312 5.47 -5.92 -11.68
C GLU A 312 6.92 -5.54 -11.34
N TYR A 313 7.09 -4.38 -10.65
CA TYR A 313 8.38 -3.87 -10.20
C TYR A 313 8.26 -3.16 -8.85
N LEU A 314 9.39 -2.84 -8.24
CA LEU A 314 9.48 -1.86 -7.17
C LEU A 314 9.75 -0.47 -7.76
N HIS A 315 8.97 0.51 -7.34
CA HIS A 315 9.08 1.90 -7.76
C HIS A 315 9.75 2.73 -6.68
N MET A 316 10.91 3.27 -6.96
CA MET A 316 11.62 4.18 -6.05
C MET A 316 11.32 5.62 -6.44
N CYS A 317 10.73 6.37 -5.52
CA CYS A 317 10.57 7.81 -5.60
C CYS A 317 11.71 8.47 -4.84
N ILE A 318 12.60 9.17 -5.55
CA ILE A 318 13.70 9.93 -4.96
C ILE A 318 13.15 11.28 -4.53
N LEU A 319 13.37 11.62 -3.26
CA LEU A 319 12.75 12.76 -2.60
C LEU A 319 13.73 13.91 -2.39
N ASP A 320 13.23 15.14 -2.51
CA ASP A 320 13.82 16.38 -2.03
C ASP A 320 12.78 17.11 -1.19
N GLY A 321 12.85 16.94 0.15
CA GLY A 321 11.77 17.30 1.06
C GLY A 321 10.50 16.51 0.71
N ASP A 322 9.41 17.22 0.48
CA ASP A 322 8.11 16.64 0.16
C ASP A 322 7.87 16.46 -1.36
N ARG A 323 8.91 16.60 -2.18
CA ARG A 323 8.78 16.48 -3.64
C ARG A 323 9.43 15.21 -4.15
N VAL A 324 8.76 14.52 -5.04
CA VAL A 324 9.36 13.47 -5.86
C VAL A 324 10.12 14.16 -7.01
N VAL A 325 11.46 14.07 -6.97
CA VAL A 325 12.33 14.74 -7.97
C VAL A 325 12.83 13.79 -9.06
N LYS A 326 12.82 12.48 -8.79
CA LYS A 326 13.20 11.45 -9.77
C LYS A 326 12.53 10.13 -9.40
N GLU A 327 12.33 9.31 -10.39
CA GLU A 327 11.75 7.97 -10.24
C GLU A 327 12.69 6.93 -10.85
N GLU A 328 12.84 5.78 -10.19
CA GLU A 328 13.60 4.63 -10.69
C GLU A 328 12.80 3.35 -10.51
N LYS A 329 12.95 2.43 -11.47
CA LYS A 329 12.35 1.09 -11.40
C LYS A 329 13.41 0.10 -10.93
N LEU A 330 13.05 -0.73 -9.98
CA LEU A 330 13.89 -1.77 -9.43
C LEU A 330 13.17 -3.11 -9.53
N PHE A 331 13.89 -4.20 -9.75
CA PHE A 331 13.35 -5.56 -9.84
C PHE A 331 12.24 -5.69 -10.91
N GLU A 332 12.47 -5.13 -12.10
CA GLU A 332 11.49 -5.24 -13.20
C GLU A 332 11.22 -6.72 -13.54
N GLY A 333 9.93 -7.09 -13.59
CA GLY A 333 9.48 -8.46 -13.85
C GLY A 333 9.49 -9.39 -12.63
N ILE A 334 9.66 -8.87 -11.41
CA ILE A 334 9.64 -9.68 -10.16
C ILE A 334 8.25 -10.30 -9.90
N GLY A 335 7.19 -9.74 -10.48
CA GLY A 335 5.80 -10.08 -10.22
C GLY A 335 5.04 -8.94 -9.52
N ARG A 336 3.77 -9.19 -9.24
CA ARG A 336 2.89 -8.19 -8.62
C ARG A 336 3.26 -7.97 -7.16
N VAL A 337 3.99 -6.89 -6.90
CA VAL A 337 4.38 -6.54 -5.52
C VAL A 337 3.16 -6.00 -4.78
N ARG A 338 2.73 -6.66 -3.72
CA ARG A 338 1.52 -6.33 -2.95
C ARG A 338 1.82 -5.55 -1.68
N SER A 339 2.85 -5.91 -0.96
CA SER A 339 3.22 -5.31 0.32
C SER A 339 4.72 -5.08 0.42
N LEU A 340 5.10 -4.10 1.20
CA LEU A 340 6.48 -3.77 1.55
C LEU A 340 6.56 -3.60 3.06
N GLU A 341 7.66 -4.02 3.66
CA GLU A 341 7.89 -3.93 5.09
C GLU A 341 9.38 -3.73 5.39
N ILE A 342 9.69 -2.92 6.38
CA ILE A 342 11.03 -2.85 6.96
C ILE A 342 11.10 -3.87 8.10
N GLY A 343 11.76 -4.96 7.83
CA GLY A 343 11.90 -6.03 8.81
C GLY A 343 13.01 -5.77 9.84
N PRO A 344 13.23 -6.73 10.74
CA PRO A 344 14.31 -6.67 11.71
C PRO A 344 15.65 -6.39 11.05
N LYS A 345 16.51 -5.64 11.74
CA LYS A 345 17.83 -5.17 11.25
C LYS A 345 17.77 -4.20 10.07
N GLY A 346 16.59 -3.68 9.72
CA GLY A 346 16.43 -2.68 8.68
C GLY A 346 16.48 -3.22 7.24
N PHE A 347 16.33 -4.53 7.04
CA PHE A 347 16.15 -5.08 5.70
C PHE A 347 14.78 -4.74 5.12
N VAL A 348 14.75 -4.43 3.83
CA VAL A 348 13.50 -4.28 3.07
C VAL A 348 12.99 -5.64 2.64
N TYR A 349 11.71 -5.90 2.86
CA TYR A 349 11.02 -7.11 2.41
C TYR A 349 9.84 -6.74 1.52
N ALA A 350 9.53 -7.63 0.58
CA ALA A 350 8.38 -7.49 -0.30
C ALA A 350 7.53 -8.75 -0.34
N GLY A 351 6.22 -8.59 -0.26
CA GLY A 351 5.25 -9.64 -0.56
C GLY A 351 4.87 -9.58 -2.03
N VAL A 352 5.12 -10.66 -2.75
CA VAL A 352 4.90 -10.76 -4.21
C VAL A 352 3.89 -11.86 -4.48
N GLU A 353 2.81 -11.53 -5.20
CA GLU A 353 1.75 -12.49 -5.53
C GLU A 353 2.32 -13.68 -6.32
N ASN A 354 1.92 -14.89 -5.96
CA ASN A 354 2.36 -16.17 -6.54
C ASN A 354 3.87 -16.49 -6.38
N LEU A 355 4.65 -15.65 -5.71
CA LEU A 355 6.06 -15.91 -5.38
C LEU A 355 6.24 -16.13 -3.88
N GLY A 356 5.86 -15.17 -3.07
CA GLY A 356 6.00 -15.24 -1.62
C GLY A 356 6.56 -13.96 -1.00
N ILE A 357 7.26 -14.11 0.14
CA ILE A 357 7.97 -13.01 0.81
C ILE A 357 9.45 -13.08 0.42
N ILE A 358 9.95 -12.02 -0.15
CA ILE A 358 11.37 -11.85 -0.49
C ILE A 358 12.03 -10.82 0.43
N LYS A 359 13.32 -11.01 0.67
CA LYS A 359 14.20 -10.03 1.31
C LYS A 359 15.09 -9.41 0.25
N ILE A 360 15.07 -8.11 0.12
CA ILE A 360 15.95 -7.36 -0.78
C ILE A 360 17.34 -7.32 -0.16
N LEU A 361 18.35 -7.75 -0.93
CA LEU A 361 19.73 -7.72 -0.47
C LEU A 361 20.37 -6.37 -0.81
N PRO A 362 21.15 -5.79 0.10
CA PRO A 362 21.93 -4.59 -0.19
C PRO A 362 22.94 -4.87 -1.32
N ASN A 363 23.16 -3.86 -2.19
CA ASN A 363 24.21 -3.89 -3.25
C ASN A 363 25.51 -3.28 -2.75
#